data_4cae76a18b071cc3fda727ee376ab7b5
#
_entry.id   4cae76a18b071cc3fda727ee376ab7b5
#
_cell.length_a   1.000
_cell.length_b   1.000
_cell.length_c   1.000
_cell.angle_alpha   90.00
_cell.angle_beta   90.00
_cell.angle_gamma   90.00
#
_symmetry.space_group_name_H-M   'P 1'
#
loop_
_entity.id
_entity.type
_entity.pdbx_description
1 polymer ?
#
loop_
_entity_poly.entity_id
_entity_poly.type
_entity_poly.pdbx_seq_one_letter_code
_entity_poly.pdbx_strand_id
1 'polypeptide(L)'
;MASKKIFALIMSLFIGIFALYTVAMYLYDPMHIISNKEQLFNGSMRYQARGYLENKNVKGLIIGTSMLENTSSDEATAKLFKHGSADRFINISLAGSTLADRKVVLDYAFKHNCPASWRLPP
;
A
#
# COMPACT_ATOMS: atom_id res chain seq x y z
N MET A 1 24.52 -39.83 19.63
CA MET A 1 24.45 -38.52 20.32
C MET A 1 24.77 -37.33 19.40
N ALA A 2 25.74 -37.41 18.50
CA ALA A 2 26.11 -36.32 17.56
C ALA A 2 24.97 -35.86 16.63
N SER A 3 24.19 -36.80 16.11
CA SER A 3 23.08 -36.48 15.16
C SER A 3 22.02 -35.55 15.77
N LYS A 4 21.62 -35.73 17.00
CA LYS A 4 20.62 -34.86 17.67
C LYS A 4 21.13 -33.44 17.89
N LYS A 5 22.42 -33.29 18.19
CA LYS A 5 23.06 -31.96 18.38
C LYS A 5 23.15 -31.22 17.03
N ILE A 6 23.53 -31.92 15.97
CA ILE A 6 23.58 -31.34 14.61
C ILE A 6 22.20 -30.91 14.16
N PHE A 7 21.17 -31.74 14.35
CA PHE A 7 19.78 -31.40 14.01
C PHE A 7 19.31 -30.16 14.81
N ALA A 8 19.56 -30.12 16.11
CA ALA A 8 19.19 -28.96 16.92
C ALA A 8 19.88 -27.67 16.46
N LEU A 9 21.14 -27.76 16.06
CA LEU A 9 21.91 -26.61 15.56
C LEU A 9 21.35 -26.11 14.22
N ILE A 10 21.01 -27.00 13.30
CA ILE A 10 20.39 -26.65 12.01
C ILE A 10 19.03 -26.00 12.25
N MET A 11 18.20 -26.53 13.12
CA MET A 11 16.89 -25.98 13.44
C MET A 11 17.00 -24.60 14.09
N SER A 12 17.93 -24.40 15.02
CA SER A 12 18.15 -23.10 15.66
C SER A 12 18.63 -22.05 14.65
N LEU A 13 19.50 -22.42 13.72
CA LEU A 13 19.95 -21.54 12.64
C LEU A 13 18.79 -21.14 11.73
N PHE A 14 17.95 -22.11 11.35
CA PHE A 14 16.78 -21.84 10.50
C PHE A 14 15.78 -20.90 11.18
N ILE A 15 15.48 -21.13 12.45
CA ILE A 15 14.61 -20.25 13.25
C ILE A 15 15.22 -18.84 13.37
N GLY A 16 16.53 -18.73 13.58
CA GLY A 16 17.23 -17.45 13.66
C GLY A 16 17.15 -16.65 12.35
N ILE A 17 17.38 -17.29 11.22
CA ILE A 17 17.28 -16.67 9.90
C ILE A 17 15.83 -16.22 9.62
N PHE A 18 14.85 -17.07 9.96
CA PHE A 18 13.44 -16.74 9.78
C PHE A 18 13.01 -15.55 10.65
N ALA A 19 13.44 -15.52 11.91
CA ALA A 19 13.17 -14.40 12.81
C ALA A 19 13.80 -13.10 12.28
N LEU A 20 15.03 -13.14 11.82
CA LEU A 20 15.72 -11.98 11.23
C LEU A 20 15.00 -11.47 9.99
N TYR A 21 14.58 -12.38 9.11
CA TYR A 21 13.80 -12.03 7.92
C TYR A 21 12.48 -11.37 8.29
N THR A 22 11.76 -11.91 9.27
CA THR A 22 10.48 -11.34 9.72
C THR A 22 10.67 -9.93 10.29
N VAL A 23 11.71 -9.71 11.11
CA VAL A 23 12.04 -8.38 11.63
C VAL A 23 12.39 -7.42 10.51
N ALA A 24 13.19 -7.85 9.54
CA ALA A 24 13.54 -7.03 8.39
C ALA A 24 12.31 -6.64 7.58
N MET A 25 11.40 -7.57 7.31
CA MET A 25 10.14 -7.29 6.60
C MET A 25 9.24 -6.32 7.38
N TYR A 26 9.22 -6.43 8.70
CA TYR A 26 8.47 -5.51 9.55
C TYR A 26 9.05 -4.09 9.52
N LEU A 27 10.36 -3.96 9.60
CA LEU A 27 11.05 -2.65 9.62
C LEU A 27 11.05 -1.96 8.26
N TYR A 28 11.23 -2.72 7.20
CA TYR A 28 11.26 -2.17 5.83
C TYR A 28 9.87 -1.90 5.28
N ASP A 29 8.87 -2.73 5.65
CA ASP A 29 7.49 -2.64 5.19
C ASP A 29 7.37 -2.29 3.69
N PRO A 30 7.90 -3.13 2.79
CA PRO A 30 7.99 -2.82 1.37
C PRO A 30 6.61 -2.69 0.70
N MET A 31 5.56 -3.19 1.33
CA MET A 31 4.19 -3.15 0.83
C MET A 31 3.33 -2.07 1.50
N HIS A 32 3.91 -1.23 2.36
CA HIS A 32 3.19 -0.18 3.09
C HIS A 32 1.94 -0.69 3.84
N ILE A 33 2.02 -1.91 4.39
CA ILE A 33 0.92 -2.52 5.13
C ILE A 33 0.85 -1.95 6.55
N ILE A 34 2.01 -1.60 7.13
CA ILE A 34 2.16 -1.18 8.52
C ILE A 34 2.49 0.31 8.64
N SER A 35 3.31 0.82 7.72
CA SER A 35 3.80 2.21 7.76
C SER A 35 3.24 3.07 6.62
N ASN A 36 3.03 4.35 6.91
CA ASN A 36 2.64 5.37 5.93
C ASN A 36 3.87 6.01 5.23
N LYS A 37 4.97 5.29 5.09
CA LYS A 37 6.19 5.80 4.45
C LYS A 37 5.99 5.93 2.93
N GLU A 38 6.82 6.74 2.31
CA GLU A 38 6.85 6.85 0.84
C GLU A 38 7.21 5.51 0.19
N GLN A 39 6.69 5.30 -1.00
CA GLN A 39 6.83 4.04 -1.73
C GLN A 39 8.30 3.75 -2.03
N LEU A 40 8.82 2.65 -1.49
CA LEU A 40 10.16 2.14 -1.77
C LEU A 40 10.20 1.22 -3.01
N PHE A 41 9.07 0.64 -3.38
CA PHE A 41 8.95 -0.29 -4.50
C PHE A 41 7.85 0.13 -5.46
N ASN A 42 8.19 0.17 -6.74
CA ASN A 42 7.21 0.35 -7.82
C ASN A 42 6.57 -1.01 -8.16
N GLY A 43 5.86 -1.57 -7.20
CA GLY A 43 5.18 -2.85 -7.35
C GLY A 43 3.72 -2.71 -7.78
N SER A 44 3.05 -3.84 -7.98
CA SER A 44 1.63 -3.85 -8.33
C SER A 44 0.79 -3.19 -7.24
N MET A 45 0.02 -2.17 -7.61
CA MET A 45 -0.93 -1.48 -6.72
C MET A 45 -1.95 -2.41 -6.08
N ARG A 46 -2.16 -3.60 -6.65
CA ARG A 46 -3.04 -4.63 -6.10
C ARG A 46 -2.64 -5.03 -4.68
N TYR A 47 -1.34 -5.08 -4.38
CA TYR A 47 -0.83 -5.47 -3.06
C TYR A 47 -0.62 -4.27 -2.11
N GLN A 48 -0.43 -3.09 -2.67
CA GLN A 48 -0.09 -1.88 -1.91
C GLN A 48 -1.28 -0.96 -1.64
N ALA A 49 -2.40 -1.18 -2.33
CA ALA A 49 -3.57 -0.30 -2.25
C ALA A 49 -4.05 -0.05 -0.81
N ARG A 50 -4.00 -1.07 0.05
CA ARG A 50 -4.40 -0.95 1.45
C ARG A 50 -3.59 0.10 2.20
N GLY A 51 -2.26 0.01 2.17
CA GLY A 51 -1.39 0.94 2.89
C GLY A 51 -1.56 2.39 2.42
N TYR A 52 -1.75 2.58 1.10
CA TYR A 52 -2.04 3.91 0.56
C TYR A 52 -3.40 4.46 0.97
N LEU A 53 -4.43 3.62 0.97
CA LEU A 53 -5.79 4.02 1.33
C LEU A 53 -5.94 4.36 2.81
N GLU A 54 -5.13 3.78 3.68
CA GLU A 54 -5.09 4.08 5.11
C GLU A 54 -4.31 5.37 5.42
N ASN A 55 -3.57 5.92 4.46
CA ASN A 55 -2.81 7.15 4.65
C ASN A 55 -3.73 8.37 4.70
N LYS A 56 -3.72 9.09 5.82
CA LYS A 56 -4.59 10.26 6.09
C LYS A 56 -4.37 11.44 5.14
N ASN A 57 -3.21 11.50 4.47
CA ASN A 57 -2.88 12.58 3.54
C ASN A 57 -3.47 12.36 2.13
N VAL A 58 -4.06 11.20 1.87
CA VAL A 58 -4.73 10.92 0.61
C VAL A 58 -6.09 11.58 0.60
N LYS A 59 -6.27 12.54 -0.27
CA LYS A 59 -7.52 13.31 -0.43
C LYS A 59 -8.20 13.07 -1.76
N GLY A 60 -7.53 12.40 -2.69
CA GLY A 60 -8.10 12.06 -3.99
C GLY A 60 -7.61 10.71 -4.49
N LEU A 61 -8.48 10.01 -5.20
CA LEU A 61 -8.18 8.72 -5.80
C LEU A 61 -8.39 8.77 -7.31
N ILE A 62 -7.43 8.23 -8.03
CA ILE A 62 -7.55 7.91 -9.46
C ILE A 62 -7.76 6.40 -9.54
N ILE A 63 -8.90 5.98 -10.08
CA ILE A 63 -9.26 4.57 -10.20
C ILE A 63 -9.64 4.28 -11.63
N GLY A 64 -8.98 3.30 -12.22
CA GLY A 64 -9.22 2.93 -13.60
C GLY A 64 -8.65 1.57 -13.99
N THR A 65 -8.54 1.38 -15.29
CA THR A 65 -7.91 0.22 -15.92
C THR A 65 -6.46 0.54 -16.28
N SER A 66 -5.84 -0.34 -17.08
CA SER A 66 -4.49 -0.13 -17.64
C SER A 66 -4.32 1.21 -18.36
N MET A 67 -5.37 1.81 -18.87
CA MET A 67 -5.29 3.13 -19.55
C MET A 67 -4.95 4.26 -18.57
N LEU A 68 -5.34 4.14 -17.31
CA LEU A 68 -5.04 5.12 -16.27
C LEU A 68 -3.88 4.70 -15.36
N GLU A 69 -3.34 3.51 -15.53
CA GLU A 69 -2.26 2.99 -14.68
C GLU A 69 -1.00 3.89 -14.72
N ASN A 70 -0.72 4.45 -15.88
CA ASN A 70 0.42 5.36 -16.09
C ASN A 70 0.08 6.85 -15.89
N THR A 71 -1.12 7.17 -15.41
CA THR A 71 -1.49 8.56 -15.13
C THR A 71 -0.74 9.06 -13.90
N SER A 72 -0.06 10.19 -14.04
CA SER A 72 0.72 10.78 -12.94
C SER A 72 -0.20 11.32 -11.84
N SER A 73 -0.13 10.70 -10.66
CA SER A 73 -0.78 11.21 -9.45
C SER A 73 -0.10 12.46 -8.91
N ASP A 74 1.20 12.61 -9.16
CA ASP A 74 1.99 13.77 -8.72
C ASP A 74 1.60 15.03 -9.49
N GLU A 75 1.36 14.90 -10.80
CA GLU A 75 0.88 16.02 -11.60
C GLU A 75 -0.54 16.47 -11.17
N ALA A 76 -1.44 15.55 -10.88
CA ALA A 76 -2.75 15.86 -10.36
C ALA A 76 -2.65 16.54 -8.98
N THR A 77 -1.76 16.06 -8.12
CA THR A 77 -1.49 16.66 -6.81
C THR A 77 -0.97 18.08 -6.95
N ALA A 78 0.02 18.31 -7.82
CA ALA A 78 0.62 19.63 -8.03
C ALA A 78 -0.38 20.66 -8.57
N LYS A 79 -1.32 20.23 -9.42
CA LYS A 79 -2.33 21.12 -10.04
C LYS A 79 -3.49 21.46 -9.09
N LEU A 80 -3.90 20.54 -8.22
CA LEU A 80 -5.13 20.66 -7.44
C LEU A 80 -4.90 21.02 -5.97
N PHE A 81 -3.73 20.72 -5.43
CA PHE A 81 -3.38 21.10 -4.06
C PHE A 81 -2.35 22.22 -4.03
N LYS A 82 -2.43 23.04 -3.00
CA LYS A 82 -1.45 24.13 -2.80
C LYS A 82 -0.05 23.56 -2.58
N HIS A 83 0.95 24.22 -3.15
CA HIS A 83 2.36 23.93 -2.89
C HIS A 83 2.63 23.91 -1.37
N GLY A 84 3.24 22.81 -0.91
CA GLY A 84 3.54 22.59 0.51
C GLY A 84 2.42 21.92 1.31
N SER A 85 1.28 21.59 0.69
CA SER A 85 0.26 20.73 1.32
C SER A 85 0.76 19.28 1.39
N ALA A 86 0.49 18.62 2.51
CA ALA A 86 0.70 17.17 2.64
C ALA A 86 -0.38 16.35 1.91
N ASP A 87 -1.45 17.00 1.47
CA ASP A 87 -2.56 16.36 0.77
C ASP A 87 -2.15 15.95 -0.65
N ARG A 88 -2.51 14.75 -1.05
CA ARG A 88 -2.13 14.19 -2.35
C ARG A 88 -3.20 13.32 -2.98
N PHE A 89 -3.13 13.20 -4.32
CA PHE A 89 -3.82 12.17 -5.07
C PHE A 89 -3.01 10.88 -5.10
N ILE A 90 -3.72 9.76 -5.16
CA ILE A 90 -3.11 8.45 -5.41
C ILE A 90 -3.79 7.80 -6.60
N ASN A 91 -2.97 7.21 -7.47
CA ASN A 91 -3.45 6.40 -8.58
C ASN A 91 -3.46 4.92 -8.17
N ILE A 92 -4.68 4.36 -8.03
CA ILE A 92 -4.91 2.93 -7.73
C ILE A 92 -5.55 2.25 -8.94
N SER A 93 -5.17 2.66 -10.13
CA SER A 93 -5.62 2.00 -11.34
C SER A 93 -4.89 0.66 -11.50
N LEU A 94 -5.64 -0.37 -11.92
CA LEU A 94 -5.14 -1.74 -12.06
C LEU A 94 -5.41 -2.24 -13.47
N ALA A 95 -4.38 -2.75 -14.13
CA ALA A 95 -4.53 -3.46 -15.39
C ALA A 95 -5.47 -4.66 -15.22
N GLY A 96 -6.43 -4.79 -16.12
CA GLY A 96 -7.41 -5.87 -16.09
C GLY A 96 -8.42 -5.81 -14.93
N SER A 97 -8.53 -4.67 -14.22
CA SER A 97 -9.52 -4.54 -13.15
C SER A 97 -10.94 -4.52 -13.68
N THR A 98 -11.82 -5.26 -13.02
CA THR A 98 -13.27 -5.25 -13.26
C THR A 98 -13.94 -4.12 -12.47
N LEU A 99 -15.21 -3.86 -12.76
CA LEU A 99 -16.01 -2.94 -11.94
C LEU A 99 -16.17 -3.43 -10.50
N ALA A 100 -16.20 -4.74 -10.30
CA ALA A 100 -16.26 -5.32 -8.96
C ALA A 100 -15.00 -5.04 -8.15
N ASP A 101 -13.81 -5.19 -8.75
CA ASP A 101 -12.54 -4.87 -8.10
C ASP A 101 -12.49 -3.39 -7.68
N ARG A 102 -12.91 -2.49 -8.57
CA ARG A 102 -12.93 -1.05 -8.28
C ARG A 102 -13.91 -0.69 -7.18
N LYS A 103 -15.07 -1.37 -7.15
CA LYS A 103 -16.04 -1.19 -6.07
C LYS A 103 -15.43 -1.58 -4.72
N VAL A 104 -14.74 -2.71 -4.62
CA VAL A 104 -14.08 -3.14 -3.38
C VAL A 104 -13.08 -2.11 -2.91
N VAL A 105 -12.25 -1.57 -3.81
CA VAL A 105 -11.27 -0.52 -3.47
C VAL A 105 -11.96 0.75 -3.00
N LEU A 106 -13.04 1.18 -3.65
CA LEU A 106 -13.82 2.35 -3.26
C LEU A 106 -14.49 2.15 -1.90
N ASP A 107 -15.16 1.04 -1.68
CA ASP A 107 -15.82 0.73 -0.42
C ASP A 107 -14.80 0.73 0.74
N TYR A 108 -13.60 0.19 0.49
CA TYR A 108 -12.52 0.22 1.47
C TYR A 108 -12.04 1.65 1.75
N ALA A 109 -11.83 2.45 0.71
CA ALA A 109 -11.39 3.84 0.82
C ALA A 109 -12.40 4.68 1.62
N PHE A 110 -13.69 4.56 1.32
CA PHE A 110 -14.75 5.26 2.03
C PHE A 110 -14.85 4.84 3.50
N LYS A 111 -14.57 3.59 3.80
CA LYS A 111 -14.61 3.08 5.18
C LYS A 111 -13.46 3.59 6.03
N HIS A 112 -12.26 3.69 5.47
CA HIS A 112 -11.05 3.94 6.24
C HIS A 112 -10.49 5.35 6.11
N ASN A 113 -10.72 6.02 4.99
CA ASN A 113 -10.15 7.34 4.72
C ASN A 113 -11.12 8.25 3.97
N CYS A 114 -12.37 8.33 4.43
CA CYS A 114 -13.35 9.22 3.83
C CYS A 114 -13.16 10.65 4.36
N PRO A 115 -12.54 11.57 3.60
CA PRO A 115 -12.55 12.97 3.96
C PRO A 115 -14.00 13.46 4.05
N ALA A 116 -14.28 14.38 4.94
CA ALA A 116 -15.63 14.95 5.09
C ALA A 116 -16.18 15.54 3.77
N SER A 117 -15.27 15.98 2.89
CA SER A 117 -15.57 16.51 1.55
C SER A 117 -16.11 15.49 0.56
N TRP A 118 -15.95 14.19 0.81
CA TRP A 118 -16.46 13.12 -0.07
C TRP A 118 -17.83 12.59 0.36
N ARG A 119 -18.32 13.03 1.50
CA ARG A 119 -19.68 12.68 1.91
C ARG A 119 -20.63 13.53 1.07
N LEU A 120 -21.49 12.84 0.31
CA LEU A 120 -22.61 13.51 -0.33
C LEU A 120 -23.41 14.21 0.76
N PRO A 121 -23.81 15.47 0.55
CA PRO A 121 -24.76 16.11 1.46
C PRO A 121 -26.04 15.27 1.56
N PRO A 122 -26.67 15.21 2.72
CA PRO A 122 -27.89 14.46 2.95
C PRO A 122 -29.04 14.92 2.03
#